data_5ad01ccf2ed40b53fcf42b609701ff01
#
_entry.id   5ad01ccf2ed40b53fcf42b609701ff01
#
_cell.length_a   1.000
_cell.length_b   1.000
_cell.length_c   1.000
_cell.angle_alpha   90.00
_cell.angle_beta   90.00
_cell.angle_gamma   90.00
#
_symmetry.space_group_name_H-M   'P 1'
#
loop_
_entity.id
_entity.type
_entity.pdbx_description
1 polymer ?
#
loop_
_entity_poly.entity_id
_entity_poly.type
_entity_poly.pdbx_seq_one_letter_code
_entity_poly.pdbx_strand_id
1 'polypeptide(L)'
;MNTQTLKQLEKDLWESADDLRANSKLTATEYAQPVLGLIFLSHATSRLYKLVEQIKQTDATAQQMAEMVKTVEGFPVETYETYIKEAFKARNALYLEPNQRFDVIAQVSGDQDLGGILDQVMRDIEAAYPILSNVLPQTYNRFEVDLLRRLVRIFSRPALTNASGDVFGKIYEYFLNKFAMSGAQEGGEFFTPPSLVKTIVNFIEPDHGVIFDPACGSAGMFIQTTHFLEDHHLSNTKIRFA
;
A
#
# COMPACT_ATOMS: atom_id res chain seq x y z
N MET A 1 -8.81 14.19 8.47
CA MET A 1 -7.87 15.14 7.79
C MET A 1 -8.68 15.91 6.77
N ASN A 2 -8.54 17.23 6.65
CA ASN A 2 -9.30 17.97 5.63
C ASN A 2 -8.65 17.78 4.25
N THR A 3 -9.41 18.04 3.18
CA THR A 3 -8.97 17.84 1.77
C THR A 3 -7.72 18.64 1.40
N GLN A 4 -7.56 19.84 1.97
CA GLN A 4 -6.41 20.70 1.69
C GLN A 4 -5.13 20.16 2.34
N THR A 5 -5.23 19.64 3.56
CA THR A 5 -4.11 19.00 4.26
C THR A 5 -3.68 17.70 3.56
N LEU A 6 -4.64 16.95 3.00
CA LEU A 6 -4.33 15.74 2.23
C LEU A 6 -3.57 16.07 0.94
N LYS A 7 -4.06 17.03 0.15
CA LYS A 7 -3.38 17.47 -1.08
C LYS A 7 -1.95 17.97 -0.83
N GLN A 8 -1.73 18.67 0.29
CA GLN A 8 -0.40 19.10 0.65
C GLN A 8 0.51 17.92 1.01
N LEU A 9 0.00 16.94 1.77
CA LEU A 9 0.73 15.73 2.12
C LEU A 9 1.10 14.91 0.86
N GLU A 10 0.15 14.70 -0.06
CA GLU A 10 0.38 14.03 -1.34
C GLU A 10 1.51 14.70 -2.13
N LYS A 11 1.46 16.03 -2.21
CA LYS A 11 2.48 16.82 -2.91
C LYS A 11 3.85 16.72 -2.24
N ASP A 12 3.93 16.89 -0.92
CA ASP A 12 5.19 16.85 -0.18
C ASP A 12 5.87 15.49 -0.26
N LEU A 13 5.07 14.41 -0.19
CA LEU A 13 5.58 13.05 -0.33
C LEU A 13 6.08 12.79 -1.75
N TRP A 14 5.32 13.24 -2.76
CA TRP A 14 5.72 13.10 -4.16
C TRP A 14 7.00 13.88 -4.48
N GLU A 15 7.07 15.16 -4.13
CA GLU A 15 8.26 16.00 -4.37
C GLU A 15 9.49 15.36 -3.74
N SER A 16 9.36 14.87 -2.50
CA SER A 16 10.48 14.17 -1.83
C SER A 16 10.91 12.88 -2.54
N ALA A 17 9.97 12.13 -3.11
CA ALA A 17 10.27 10.88 -3.84
C ALA A 17 10.80 11.18 -5.25
N ASP A 18 10.25 12.17 -5.96
CA ASP A 18 10.65 12.53 -7.32
C ASP A 18 12.04 13.18 -7.36
N ASP A 19 12.39 14.01 -6.37
CA ASP A 19 13.75 14.52 -6.20
C ASP A 19 14.79 13.40 -6.07
N LEU A 20 14.44 12.33 -5.34
CA LEU A 20 15.30 11.17 -5.22
C LEU A 20 15.39 10.37 -6.53
N ARG A 21 14.29 10.27 -7.29
CA ARG A 21 14.26 9.64 -8.61
C ARG A 21 15.21 10.36 -9.58
N ALA A 22 15.12 11.67 -9.66
CA ALA A 22 15.95 12.47 -10.55
C ALA A 22 17.45 12.25 -10.36
N ASN A 23 17.87 11.83 -9.16
CA ASN A 23 19.26 11.54 -8.81
C ASN A 23 19.61 10.05 -8.84
N SER A 24 18.67 9.16 -9.22
CA SER A 24 18.82 7.71 -9.06
C SER A 24 19.40 6.98 -10.28
N LYS A 25 19.48 7.60 -11.43
CA LYS A 25 19.78 6.95 -12.75
C LYS A 25 18.76 5.87 -13.16
N LEU A 26 17.63 5.72 -12.46
CA LEU A 26 16.57 4.78 -12.77
C LEU A 26 15.54 5.46 -13.66
N THR A 27 14.97 4.69 -14.59
CA THR A 27 13.80 5.13 -15.35
C THR A 27 12.58 5.26 -14.44
N ALA A 28 11.55 6.02 -14.87
CA ALA A 28 10.33 6.18 -14.10
C ALA A 28 9.68 4.82 -13.78
N THR A 29 9.68 3.90 -14.73
CA THR A 29 9.12 2.55 -14.58
C THR A 29 9.89 1.70 -13.57
N GLU A 30 11.22 1.69 -13.63
CA GLU A 30 12.07 0.95 -12.68
C GLU A 30 11.95 1.46 -11.25
N TYR A 31 11.67 2.75 -11.09
CA TYR A 31 11.52 3.41 -9.80
C TYR A 31 10.11 3.25 -9.21
N ALA A 32 9.08 3.25 -10.07
CA ALA A 32 7.68 3.29 -9.67
C ALA A 32 7.26 2.07 -8.82
N GLN A 33 7.52 0.86 -9.31
CA GLN A 33 7.10 -0.36 -8.66
C GLN A 33 7.67 -0.52 -7.24
N PRO A 34 8.99 -0.36 -7.02
CA PRO A 34 9.58 -0.41 -5.69
C PRO A 34 9.01 0.66 -4.74
N VAL A 35 8.79 1.89 -5.21
CA VAL A 35 8.20 2.96 -4.38
C VAL A 35 6.77 2.62 -3.98
N LEU A 36 5.94 2.15 -4.90
CA LEU A 36 4.58 1.69 -4.59
C LEU A 36 4.58 0.51 -3.61
N GLY A 37 5.56 -0.40 -3.73
CA GLY A 37 5.75 -1.50 -2.78
C GLY A 37 6.11 -1.02 -1.38
N LEU A 38 6.96 0.01 -1.22
CA LEU A 38 7.26 0.62 0.09
C LEU A 38 6.02 1.28 0.71
N ILE A 39 5.24 2.00 -0.10
CA ILE A 39 3.98 2.62 0.34
C ILE A 39 3.02 1.53 0.81
N PHE A 40 2.85 0.45 0.02
CA PHE A 40 2.03 -0.70 0.39
C PHE A 40 2.47 -1.31 1.73
N LEU A 41 3.76 -1.59 1.91
CA LEU A 41 4.29 -2.23 3.12
C LEU A 41 4.12 -1.35 4.36
N SER A 42 4.34 -0.04 4.23
CA SER A 42 4.07 0.94 5.28
C SER A 42 2.61 0.93 5.71
N HIS A 43 1.68 0.89 4.73
CA HIS A 43 0.26 0.81 5.02
C HIS A 43 -0.14 -0.54 5.62
N ALA A 44 0.34 -1.65 5.08
CA ALA A 44 0.06 -2.98 5.59
C ALA A 44 0.46 -3.11 7.05
N THR A 45 1.63 -2.57 7.43
CA THR A 45 2.10 -2.48 8.82
C THR A 45 1.15 -1.64 9.69
N SER A 46 0.75 -0.48 9.21
CA SER A 46 -0.20 0.39 9.93
C SER A 46 -1.57 -0.30 10.14
N ARG A 47 -2.07 -0.98 9.11
CA ARG A 47 -3.31 -1.77 9.18
C ARG A 47 -3.20 -2.93 10.16
N LEU A 48 -2.07 -3.61 10.17
CA LEU A 48 -1.79 -4.68 11.12
C LEU A 48 -1.93 -4.17 12.56
N TYR A 49 -1.24 -3.09 12.93
CA TYR A 49 -1.32 -2.56 14.29
C TYR A 49 -2.74 -2.10 14.68
N LYS A 50 -3.45 -1.43 13.77
CA LYS A 50 -4.85 -1.04 14.02
C LYS A 50 -5.76 -2.24 14.25
N LEU A 51 -5.61 -3.30 13.46
CA LEU A 51 -6.40 -4.52 13.64
C LEU A 51 -6.03 -5.26 14.93
N VAL A 52 -4.75 -5.29 15.31
CA VAL A 52 -4.32 -5.83 16.61
C VAL A 52 -5.00 -5.11 17.76
N GLU A 53 -5.03 -3.77 17.72
CA GLU A 53 -5.73 -3.00 18.78
C GLU A 53 -7.24 -3.27 18.80
N GLN A 54 -7.89 -3.40 17.65
CA GLN A 54 -9.30 -3.79 17.57
C GLN A 54 -9.54 -5.20 18.13
N ILE A 55 -8.68 -6.16 17.82
CA ILE A 55 -8.76 -7.52 18.37
C ILE A 55 -8.64 -7.49 19.89
N LYS A 56 -7.68 -6.75 20.45
CA LYS A 56 -7.53 -6.60 21.90
C LYS A 56 -8.77 -6.00 22.58
N GLN A 57 -9.47 -5.10 21.90
CA GLN A 57 -10.68 -4.46 22.44
C GLN A 57 -11.91 -5.39 22.38
N THR A 58 -11.95 -6.34 21.45
CA THR A 58 -13.12 -7.19 21.20
C THR A 58 -12.94 -8.63 21.67
N ASP A 59 -11.71 -9.05 22.02
CA ASP A 59 -11.35 -10.41 22.38
C ASP A 59 -10.61 -10.41 23.71
N ALA A 60 -11.29 -10.91 24.75
CA ALA A 60 -10.77 -10.95 26.11
C ALA A 60 -9.49 -11.80 26.24
N THR A 61 -9.36 -12.86 25.45
CA THR A 61 -8.16 -13.72 25.45
C THR A 61 -6.97 -12.97 24.88
N ALA A 62 -7.16 -12.26 23.74
CA ALA A 62 -6.12 -11.42 23.16
C ALA A 62 -5.68 -10.31 24.10
N GLN A 63 -6.63 -9.67 24.80
CA GLN A 63 -6.34 -8.65 25.80
C GLN A 63 -5.52 -9.20 26.95
N GLN A 64 -5.92 -10.34 27.51
CA GLN A 64 -5.22 -10.99 28.62
C GLN A 64 -3.80 -11.41 28.19
N MET A 65 -3.63 -12.04 27.05
CA MET A 65 -2.30 -12.42 26.54
C MET A 65 -1.40 -11.20 26.32
N ALA A 66 -1.94 -10.12 25.75
CA ALA A 66 -1.19 -8.88 25.55
C ALA A 66 -0.71 -8.26 26.87
N GLU A 67 -1.49 -8.39 27.94
CA GLU A 67 -1.09 -7.94 29.26
C GLU A 67 -0.04 -8.88 29.88
N MET A 68 -0.18 -10.20 29.71
CA MET A 68 0.80 -11.18 30.19
C MET A 68 2.17 -10.98 29.52
N VAL A 69 2.23 -10.64 28.24
CA VAL A 69 3.49 -10.29 27.54
C VAL A 69 4.23 -9.14 28.23
N LYS A 70 3.51 -8.20 28.83
CA LYS A 70 4.10 -7.03 29.49
C LYS A 70 4.46 -7.27 30.95
N THR A 71 3.67 -8.08 31.65
CA THR A 71 3.67 -8.15 33.12
C THR A 71 4.24 -9.45 33.67
N VAL A 72 4.24 -10.52 32.87
CA VAL A 72 4.71 -11.84 33.31
C VAL A 72 6.10 -12.10 32.72
N GLU A 73 7.11 -12.14 33.58
CA GLU A 73 8.47 -12.47 33.18
C GLU A 73 8.52 -13.90 32.58
N GLY A 74 9.11 -14.02 31.37
CA GLY A 74 9.22 -15.30 30.66
C GLY A 74 7.95 -15.75 29.94
N PHE A 75 6.89 -14.96 29.89
CA PHE A 75 5.73 -15.29 29.02
C PHE A 75 6.16 -15.35 27.56
N PRO A 76 5.90 -16.46 26.82
CA PRO A 76 6.37 -16.61 25.45
C PRO A 76 5.60 -15.68 24.50
N VAL A 77 6.30 -14.68 23.98
CA VAL A 77 5.74 -13.71 23.01
C VAL A 77 5.19 -14.42 21.76
N GLU A 78 5.82 -15.52 21.36
CA GLU A 78 5.42 -16.36 20.23
C GLU A 78 4.00 -16.93 20.39
N THR A 79 3.57 -17.19 21.61
CA THR A 79 2.20 -17.67 21.90
C THR A 79 1.18 -16.56 21.57
N TYR A 80 1.45 -15.34 21.98
CA TYR A 80 0.62 -14.19 21.66
C TYR A 80 0.60 -13.89 20.16
N GLU A 81 1.77 -13.87 19.52
CA GLU A 81 1.87 -13.62 18.07
C GLU A 81 1.13 -14.71 17.27
N THR A 82 1.23 -15.99 17.67
CA THR A 82 0.49 -17.08 17.06
C THR A 82 -1.02 -16.89 17.19
N TYR A 83 -1.50 -16.51 18.36
CA TYR A 83 -2.92 -16.23 18.59
C TYR A 83 -3.42 -15.06 17.69
N ILE A 84 -2.68 -13.99 17.61
CA ILE A 84 -3.01 -12.85 16.75
C ILE A 84 -3.00 -13.27 15.27
N LYS A 85 -2.02 -14.06 14.84
CA LYS A 85 -1.94 -14.56 13.45
C LYS A 85 -3.17 -15.38 13.06
N GLU A 86 -3.64 -16.26 13.94
CA GLU A 86 -4.88 -17.03 13.69
C GLU A 86 -6.12 -16.12 13.67
N ALA A 87 -6.16 -15.08 14.52
CA ALA A 87 -7.23 -14.09 14.49
C ALA A 87 -7.27 -13.27 13.20
N PHE A 88 -6.10 -12.99 12.59
CA PHE A 88 -5.99 -12.36 11.27
C PHE A 88 -6.47 -13.29 10.17
N LYS A 89 -6.04 -14.55 10.20
CA LYS A 89 -6.46 -15.57 9.24
C LYS A 89 -7.98 -15.78 9.23
N ALA A 90 -8.61 -15.83 10.41
CA ALA A 90 -10.06 -15.93 10.54
C ALA A 90 -10.82 -14.74 9.93
N ARG A 91 -10.16 -13.58 9.78
CA ARG A 91 -10.71 -12.34 9.19
C ARG A 91 -10.28 -12.13 7.74
N ASN A 92 -9.57 -13.08 7.12
CA ASN A 92 -8.93 -12.91 5.81
C ASN A 92 -8.09 -11.64 5.72
N ALA A 93 -7.40 -11.28 6.81
CA ALA A 93 -6.57 -10.08 6.89
C ALA A 93 -5.10 -10.40 6.70
N LEU A 94 -4.36 -9.48 6.08
CA LEU A 94 -2.93 -9.60 5.88
C LEU A 94 -2.20 -9.48 7.23
N TYR A 95 -1.51 -10.53 7.64
CA TYR A 95 -0.60 -10.52 8.77
C TYR A 95 0.84 -10.40 8.29
N LEU A 96 1.62 -9.55 8.92
CA LEU A 96 3.06 -9.39 8.67
C LEU A 96 3.83 -9.94 9.86
N GLU A 97 4.76 -10.83 9.60
CA GLU A 97 5.70 -11.32 10.61
C GLU A 97 6.53 -10.13 11.17
N PRO A 98 7.04 -10.22 12.40
CA PRO A 98 7.77 -9.10 13.03
C PRO A 98 8.87 -8.48 12.16
N ASN A 99 9.66 -9.31 11.48
CA ASN A 99 10.73 -8.88 10.58
C ASN A 99 10.24 -8.30 9.23
N GLN A 100 8.96 -8.44 8.90
CA GLN A 100 8.35 -7.90 7.68
C GLN A 100 7.72 -6.52 7.90
N ARG A 101 7.62 -6.07 9.16
CA ARG A 101 6.97 -4.81 9.51
C ARG A 101 7.84 -3.62 9.12
N PHE A 102 7.23 -2.62 8.52
CA PHE A 102 7.94 -1.48 7.92
C PHE A 102 8.73 -0.66 8.93
N ASP A 103 8.24 -0.51 10.14
CA ASP A 103 8.93 0.18 11.24
C ASP A 103 10.18 -0.58 11.74
N VAL A 104 10.14 -1.91 11.71
CA VAL A 104 11.32 -2.75 12.00
C VAL A 104 12.36 -2.63 10.88
N ILE A 105 11.91 -2.68 9.63
CA ILE A 105 12.78 -2.50 8.45
C ILE A 105 13.42 -1.11 8.44
N ALA A 106 12.68 -0.08 8.87
CA ALA A 106 13.19 1.28 8.95
C ALA A 106 14.33 1.46 9.99
N GLN A 107 14.45 0.52 10.93
CA GLN A 107 15.49 0.51 11.97
C GLN A 107 16.71 -0.35 11.60
N VAL A 108 16.71 -0.98 10.43
CA VAL A 108 17.84 -1.79 9.94
C VAL A 108 19.12 -0.93 9.89
N SER A 109 20.18 -1.42 10.51
CA SER A 109 21.45 -0.69 10.64
C SER A 109 22.13 -0.40 9.29
N GLY A 110 23.03 0.60 9.29
CA GLY A 110 23.61 1.14 8.07
C GLY A 110 24.50 0.17 7.29
N ASP A 111 25.02 -0.84 7.95
CA ASP A 111 25.92 -1.87 7.42
C ASP A 111 25.18 -3.08 6.81
N GLN A 112 23.86 -3.17 6.99
CA GLN A 112 23.05 -4.28 6.45
C GLN A 112 22.54 -3.98 5.04
N ASP A 113 22.37 -5.04 4.23
CA ASP A 113 21.80 -4.99 2.89
C ASP A 113 20.28 -4.77 2.95
N LEU A 114 19.87 -3.51 3.04
CA LEU A 114 18.45 -3.11 3.08
C LEU A 114 17.69 -3.55 1.81
N GLY A 115 18.34 -3.53 0.64
CA GLY A 115 17.75 -3.95 -0.62
C GLY A 115 17.41 -5.43 -0.62
N GLY A 116 18.37 -6.26 -0.24
CA GLY A 116 18.15 -7.70 -0.13
C GLY A 116 17.12 -8.08 0.94
N ILE A 117 17.08 -7.36 2.08
CA ILE A 117 16.08 -7.54 3.12
C ILE A 117 14.66 -7.24 2.57
N LEU A 118 14.47 -6.13 1.88
CA LEU A 118 13.19 -5.78 1.28
C LEU A 118 12.75 -6.78 0.21
N ASP A 119 13.66 -7.20 -0.66
CA ASP A 119 13.40 -8.22 -1.68
C ASP A 119 12.94 -9.54 -1.03
N GLN A 120 13.58 -9.94 0.08
CA GLN A 120 13.19 -11.14 0.82
C GLN A 120 11.82 -10.98 1.49
N VAL A 121 11.57 -9.85 2.12
CA VAL A 121 10.26 -9.54 2.73
C VAL A 121 9.14 -9.64 1.71
N MET A 122 9.31 -9.08 0.52
CA MET A 122 8.29 -9.16 -0.55
C MET A 122 8.05 -10.60 -1.00
N ARG A 123 9.12 -11.40 -1.18
CA ARG A 123 9.00 -12.85 -1.50
C ARG A 123 8.26 -13.62 -0.41
N ASP A 124 8.56 -13.38 0.85
CA ASP A 124 7.95 -14.08 1.97
C ASP A 124 6.46 -13.75 2.10
N ILE A 125 6.07 -12.49 1.84
CA ILE A 125 4.66 -12.08 1.80
C ILE A 125 3.93 -12.77 0.64
N GLU A 126 4.49 -12.80 -0.57
CA GLU A 126 3.90 -13.51 -1.71
C GLU A 126 3.75 -15.01 -1.46
N ALA A 127 4.74 -15.64 -0.83
CA ALA A 127 4.69 -17.05 -0.47
C ALA A 127 3.58 -17.35 0.56
N ALA A 128 3.36 -16.44 1.51
CA ALA A 128 2.31 -16.58 2.51
C ALA A 128 0.90 -16.28 1.96
N TYR A 129 0.81 -15.44 0.92
CA TYR A 129 -0.45 -14.97 0.34
C TYR A 129 -0.48 -15.16 -1.19
N PRO A 130 -0.93 -16.33 -1.69
CA PRO A 130 -0.92 -16.66 -3.12
C PRO A 130 -1.63 -15.66 -4.03
N ILE A 131 -2.61 -14.91 -3.49
CA ILE A 131 -3.31 -13.85 -4.22
C ILE A 131 -2.39 -12.68 -4.62
N LEU A 132 -1.24 -12.52 -3.94
CA LEU A 132 -0.23 -11.51 -4.22
C LEU A 132 0.92 -12.05 -5.10
N SER A 133 0.84 -13.29 -5.58
CA SER A 133 1.91 -13.93 -6.33
C SER A 133 2.28 -13.13 -7.58
N ASN A 134 3.56 -12.80 -7.75
CA ASN A 134 4.13 -11.98 -8.83
C ASN A 134 3.59 -10.53 -8.89
N VAL A 135 3.09 -10.00 -7.78
CA VAL A 135 2.56 -8.62 -7.69
C VAL A 135 3.54 -7.69 -7.00
N LEU A 136 4.24 -8.19 -5.98
CA LEU A 136 5.12 -7.36 -5.16
C LEU A 136 6.50 -7.18 -5.80
N PRO A 137 7.06 -5.97 -5.76
CA PRO A 137 8.37 -5.70 -6.37
C PRO A 137 9.50 -6.38 -5.60
N GLN A 138 10.45 -6.96 -6.33
CA GLN A 138 11.60 -7.68 -5.79
C GLN A 138 12.91 -7.17 -6.45
N THR A 139 13.01 -5.85 -6.62
CA THR A 139 14.12 -5.19 -7.32
C THR A 139 14.76 -4.07 -6.49
N TYR A 140 14.60 -4.11 -5.16
CA TYR A 140 15.15 -3.12 -4.25
C TYR A 140 16.70 -3.14 -4.20
N ASN A 141 17.30 -4.26 -4.52
CA ASN A 141 18.75 -4.41 -4.65
C ASN A 141 19.38 -3.58 -5.79
N ARG A 142 18.56 -3.05 -6.72
CA ARG A 142 19.01 -2.13 -7.78
C ARG A 142 19.18 -0.70 -7.30
N PHE A 143 18.64 -0.37 -6.13
CA PHE A 143 18.72 0.97 -5.56
C PHE A 143 20.04 1.16 -4.83
N GLU A 144 20.63 2.34 -4.97
CA GLU A 144 21.71 2.73 -4.07
C GLU A 144 21.18 2.77 -2.63
N VAL A 145 21.99 2.28 -1.68
CA VAL A 145 21.58 2.10 -0.27
C VAL A 145 21.08 3.41 0.35
N ASP A 146 21.75 4.51 0.09
CA ASP A 146 21.39 5.82 0.62
C ASP A 146 20.03 6.32 0.08
N LEU A 147 19.78 6.09 -1.21
CA LEU A 147 18.49 6.40 -1.84
C LEU A 147 17.35 5.60 -1.18
N LEU A 148 17.56 4.29 -1.05
CA LEU A 148 16.57 3.40 -0.45
C LEU A 148 16.27 3.77 1.01
N ARG A 149 17.30 4.12 1.79
CA ARG A 149 17.13 4.59 3.17
C ARG A 149 16.33 5.90 3.26
N ARG A 150 16.56 6.82 2.33
CA ARG A 150 15.79 8.08 2.25
C ARG A 150 14.32 7.79 1.93
N LEU A 151 14.03 6.90 0.99
CA LEU A 151 12.67 6.49 0.65
C LEU A 151 11.97 5.85 1.85
N VAL A 152 12.60 4.90 2.53
CA VAL A 152 12.05 4.28 3.73
C VAL A 152 11.74 5.33 4.81
N ARG A 153 12.63 6.31 5.01
CA ARG A 153 12.40 7.42 5.94
C ARG A 153 11.22 8.31 5.55
N ILE A 154 11.05 8.59 4.24
CA ILE A 154 9.89 9.36 3.75
C ILE A 154 8.59 8.65 4.08
N PHE A 155 8.51 7.35 3.80
CA PHE A 155 7.29 6.55 4.01
C PHE A 155 7.10 6.08 5.47
N SER A 156 8.06 6.35 6.37
CA SER A 156 7.92 6.18 7.83
C SER A 156 7.31 7.39 8.53
N ARG A 157 7.00 8.48 7.81
CA ARG A 157 6.45 9.70 8.43
C ARG A 157 5.12 9.42 9.12
N PRO A 158 4.89 9.94 10.35
CA PRO A 158 3.64 9.73 11.09
C PRO A 158 2.37 10.13 10.33
N ALA A 159 2.48 11.13 9.44
CA ALA A 159 1.38 11.57 8.60
C ALA A 159 0.86 10.46 7.66
N LEU A 160 1.73 9.55 7.21
CA LEU A 160 1.36 8.40 6.38
C LEU A 160 0.99 7.18 7.22
N THR A 161 1.82 6.83 8.21
CA THR A 161 1.60 5.62 9.03
C THR A 161 0.33 5.70 9.88
N ASN A 162 -0.09 6.91 10.29
CA ASN A 162 -1.32 7.15 11.02
C ASN A 162 -2.53 7.46 10.12
N ALA A 163 -2.35 7.47 8.80
CA ALA A 163 -3.42 7.74 7.87
C ALA A 163 -4.57 6.72 7.99
N SER A 164 -5.82 7.19 7.79
CA SER A 164 -6.96 6.27 7.63
C SER A 164 -6.86 5.53 6.29
N GLY A 165 -7.62 4.43 6.14
CA GLY A 165 -7.64 3.66 4.90
C GLY A 165 -7.96 4.51 3.67
N ASP A 166 -8.96 5.41 3.77
CA ASP A 166 -9.33 6.34 2.69
C ASP A 166 -8.19 7.29 2.30
N VAL A 167 -7.49 7.82 3.30
CA VAL A 167 -6.38 8.75 3.06
C VAL A 167 -5.23 8.02 2.40
N PHE A 168 -4.94 6.80 2.85
CA PHE A 168 -3.92 5.97 2.23
C PHE A 168 -4.26 5.65 0.77
N GLY A 169 -5.49 5.21 0.48
CA GLY A 169 -5.96 4.92 -0.87
C GLY A 169 -5.73 6.10 -1.81
N LYS A 170 -6.07 7.31 -1.38
CA LYS A 170 -5.84 8.54 -2.15
C LYS A 170 -4.36 8.84 -2.38
N ILE A 171 -3.51 8.64 -1.37
CA ILE A 171 -2.05 8.80 -1.52
C ILE A 171 -1.51 7.78 -2.53
N TYR A 172 -1.92 6.51 -2.41
CA TYR A 172 -1.50 5.46 -3.33
C TYR A 172 -1.92 5.76 -4.78
N GLU A 173 -3.19 6.13 -5.00
CA GLU A 173 -3.70 6.55 -6.30
C GLU A 173 -2.96 7.77 -6.85
N TYR A 174 -2.64 8.74 -6.00
CA TYR A 174 -1.88 9.92 -6.40
C TYR A 174 -0.49 9.53 -6.94
N PHE A 175 0.24 8.66 -6.22
CA PHE A 175 1.53 8.15 -6.68
C PHE A 175 1.41 7.33 -7.97
N LEU A 176 0.42 6.45 -8.04
CA LEU A 176 0.15 5.64 -9.23
C LEU A 176 -0.08 6.53 -10.45
N ASN A 177 -0.92 7.56 -10.32
CA ASN A 177 -1.22 8.52 -11.38
C ASN A 177 0.03 9.32 -11.79
N LYS A 178 0.84 9.76 -10.82
CA LYS A 178 2.07 10.50 -11.08
C LYS A 178 3.10 9.66 -11.84
N PHE A 179 3.29 8.41 -11.44
CA PHE A 179 4.19 7.49 -12.14
C PHE A 179 3.68 7.13 -13.53
N ALA A 180 2.37 6.89 -13.69
CA ALA A 180 1.78 6.65 -14.99
C ALA A 180 1.99 7.83 -15.94
N MET A 181 1.83 9.08 -15.47
CA MET A 181 2.10 10.27 -16.27
C MET A 181 3.59 10.40 -16.63
N SER A 182 4.49 10.11 -15.70
CA SER A 182 5.94 10.17 -15.95
C SER A 182 6.39 9.08 -16.93
N GLY A 183 5.92 7.85 -16.76
CA GLY A 183 6.21 6.73 -17.67
C GLY A 183 5.62 6.93 -19.06
N ALA A 184 4.43 7.50 -19.16
CA ALA A 184 3.80 7.85 -20.43
C ALA A 184 4.61 8.90 -21.21
N GLN A 185 5.20 9.88 -20.51
CA GLN A 185 6.08 10.87 -21.15
C GLN A 185 7.36 10.23 -21.72
N GLU A 186 7.93 9.25 -21.01
CA GLU A 186 9.13 8.53 -21.44
C GLU A 186 8.83 7.53 -22.57
N GLY A 187 7.65 6.88 -22.54
CA GLY A 187 7.25 5.85 -23.52
C GLY A 187 6.42 6.34 -24.69
N GLY A 188 6.01 7.60 -24.72
CA GLY A 188 5.08 8.13 -25.73
C GLY A 188 3.64 7.64 -25.56
N GLU A 189 3.31 7.04 -24.43
CA GLU A 189 1.97 6.60 -24.07
C GLU A 189 1.21 7.73 -23.36
N PHE A 190 -0.12 7.78 -23.58
CA PHE A 190 -0.95 8.81 -22.95
C PHE A 190 -1.83 8.20 -21.86
N PHE A 191 -1.64 8.64 -20.65
CA PHE A 191 -2.52 8.31 -19.54
C PHE A 191 -3.80 9.16 -19.61
N THR A 192 -4.96 8.52 -19.52
CA THR A 192 -6.23 9.25 -19.50
C THR A 192 -6.41 10.00 -18.18
N PRO A 193 -6.50 11.33 -18.19
CA PRO A 193 -6.61 12.12 -16.97
C PRO A 193 -7.83 11.70 -16.11
N PRO A 194 -7.70 11.59 -14.78
CA PRO A 194 -8.79 11.20 -13.89
C PRO A 194 -10.05 12.06 -14.04
N SER A 195 -9.90 13.35 -14.34
CA SER A 195 -11.03 14.25 -14.60
C SER A 195 -11.83 13.83 -15.84
N LEU A 196 -11.16 13.38 -16.90
CA LEU A 196 -11.81 12.89 -18.10
C LEU A 196 -12.51 11.56 -17.82
N VAL A 197 -11.82 10.62 -17.16
CA VAL A 197 -12.40 9.33 -16.76
C VAL A 197 -13.67 9.55 -15.92
N LYS A 198 -13.60 10.42 -14.92
CA LYS A 198 -14.75 10.78 -14.07
C LYS A 198 -15.90 11.38 -14.89
N THR A 199 -15.59 12.25 -15.85
CA THR A 199 -16.62 12.85 -16.74
C THR A 199 -17.31 11.79 -17.57
N ILE A 200 -16.54 10.86 -18.17
CA ILE A 200 -17.07 9.77 -18.98
C ILE A 200 -17.99 8.86 -18.16
N VAL A 201 -17.54 8.42 -16.98
CA VAL A 201 -18.33 7.54 -16.11
C VAL A 201 -19.61 8.22 -15.63
N ASN A 202 -19.55 9.49 -15.23
CA ASN A 202 -20.74 10.25 -14.83
C ASN A 202 -21.70 10.51 -15.99
N PHE A 203 -21.22 10.51 -17.23
CA PHE A 203 -22.07 10.67 -18.42
C PHE A 203 -22.75 9.35 -18.81
N ILE A 204 -22.05 8.22 -18.64
CA ILE A 204 -22.56 6.87 -18.96
C ILE A 204 -23.54 6.39 -17.88
N GLU A 205 -23.34 6.79 -16.61
CA GLU A 205 -24.11 6.37 -15.43
C GLU A 205 -24.27 4.84 -15.36
N PRO A 206 -23.16 4.07 -15.26
CA PRO A 206 -23.20 2.62 -15.30
C PRO A 206 -23.84 2.05 -14.02
N ASP A 207 -24.98 1.36 -14.16
CA ASP A 207 -25.74 0.75 -13.06
C ASP A 207 -25.92 -0.76 -13.18
N HIS A 208 -25.67 -1.34 -14.37
CA HIS A 208 -25.75 -2.78 -14.63
C HIS A 208 -25.03 -3.19 -15.93
N GLY A 209 -24.83 -4.51 -16.10
CA GLY A 209 -24.31 -5.08 -17.35
C GLY A 209 -22.80 -5.31 -17.34
N VAL A 210 -22.18 -5.27 -18.52
CA VAL A 210 -20.74 -5.46 -18.72
C VAL A 210 -20.10 -4.15 -19.13
N ILE A 211 -19.09 -3.73 -18.39
CA ILE A 211 -18.22 -2.62 -18.76
C ILE A 211 -16.98 -3.23 -19.38
N PHE A 212 -16.81 -2.97 -20.67
CA PHE A 212 -15.70 -3.48 -21.47
C PHE A 212 -14.78 -2.33 -21.87
N ASP A 213 -13.50 -2.46 -21.50
CA ASP A 213 -12.45 -1.51 -21.89
C ASP A 213 -11.26 -2.29 -22.48
N PRO A 214 -11.15 -2.38 -23.81
CA PRO A 214 -10.10 -3.15 -24.49
C PRO A 214 -8.71 -2.51 -24.34
N ALA A 215 -8.62 -1.29 -23.79
CA ALA A 215 -7.38 -0.56 -23.58
C ALA A 215 -7.30 0.00 -22.16
N CYS A 216 -7.76 -0.77 -21.18
CA CYS A 216 -8.02 -0.33 -19.81
C CYS A 216 -6.78 0.27 -19.07
N GLY A 217 -5.57 0.03 -19.57
CA GLY A 217 -4.34 0.53 -18.95
C GLY A 217 -4.27 0.17 -17.46
N SER A 218 -4.22 1.16 -16.58
CA SER A 218 -4.25 1.01 -15.12
C SER A 218 -5.67 0.78 -14.55
N ALA A 219 -6.64 0.40 -15.38
CA ALA A 219 -8.03 0.17 -14.99
C ALA A 219 -8.80 1.41 -14.47
N GLY A 220 -8.38 2.61 -14.85
CA GLY A 220 -8.96 3.86 -14.37
C GLY A 220 -10.47 3.97 -14.55
N MET A 221 -11.01 3.49 -15.69
CA MET A 221 -12.46 3.47 -15.96
C MET A 221 -13.19 2.53 -14.99
N PHE A 222 -12.64 1.37 -14.69
CA PHE A 222 -13.24 0.39 -13.75
C PHE A 222 -13.23 0.90 -12.32
N ILE A 223 -12.12 1.49 -11.88
CA ILE A 223 -11.99 2.10 -10.54
C ILE A 223 -13.01 3.24 -10.39
N GLN A 224 -13.09 4.15 -11.35
CA GLN A 224 -14.03 5.27 -11.29
C GLN A 224 -15.48 4.81 -11.36
N THR A 225 -15.79 3.74 -12.08
CA THR A 225 -17.11 3.11 -12.06
C THR A 225 -17.48 2.60 -10.67
N THR A 226 -16.54 1.95 -9.98
CA THR A 226 -16.77 1.49 -8.60
C THR A 226 -17.06 2.66 -7.66
N HIS A 227 -16.30 3.75 -7.76
CA HIS A 227 -16.58 4.98 -6.99
C HIS A 227 -17.94 5.60 -7.33
N PHE A 228 -18.34 5.60 -8.60
CA PHE A 228 -19.66 6.08 -9.04
C PHE A 228 -20.78 5.27 -8.37
N LEU A 229 -20.67 3.94 -8.36
CA LEU A 229 -21.66 3.07 -7.72
C LEU A 229 -21.76 3.33 -6.21
N GLU A 230 -20.62 3.47 -5.54
CA GLU A 230 -20.55 3.79 -4.11
C GLU A 230 -21.20 5.14 -3.80
N ASP A 231 -20.84 6.19 -4.54
CA ASP A 231 -21.37 7.55 -4.38
C ASP A 231 -22.90 7.62 -4.58
N HIS A 232 -23.44 6.75 -5.45
CA HIS A 232 -24.88 6.67 -5.75
C HIS A 232 -25.63 5.56 -4.98
N HIS A 233 -24.95 4.89 -4.03
CA HIS A 233 -25.52 3.78 -3.26
C HIS A 233 -26.06 2.63 -4.12
N LEU A 234 -25.45 2.39 -5.28
CA LEU A 234 -25.78 1.31 -6.19
C LEU A 234 -24.99 0.04 -5.89
N SER A 235 -25.56 -1.12 -6.23
CA SER A 235 -24.91 -2.41 -5.99
C SER A 235 -23.92 -2.75 -7.10
N ASN A 236 -22.67 -3.07 -6.73
CA ASN A 236 -21.64 -3.54 -7.65
C ASN A 236 -21.87 -4.98 -8.16
N THR A 237 -22.82 -5.73 -7.59
CA THR A 237 -23.11 -7.12 -7.98
C THR A 237 -23.77 -7.25 -9.35
N LYS A 238 -24.30 -6.14 -9.90
CA LYS A 238 -24.96 -6.09 -11.21
C LYS A 238 -24.01 -5.76 -12.35
N ILE A 239 -22.75 -5.44 -12.06
CA ILE A 239 -21.74 -5.06 -13.04
C ILE A 239 -20.66 -6.12 -13.12
N ARG A 240 -20.19 -6.35 -14.34
CA ARG A 240 -18.98 -7.14 -14.65
C ARG A 240 -18.01 -6.24 -15.40
N PHE A 241 -16.73 -6.33 -15.06
CA PHE A 241 -15.64 -5.69 -15.77
C PHE A 241 -14.97 -6.72 -16.71
N ALA A 242 -14.65 -6.32 -17.94
CA ALA A 242 -14.04 -7.17 -18.95
C ALA A 242 -13.06 -6.37 -19.84
#